data_951780d8f8b4a2773d8e033ba0874d1d
#
_entry.id   951780d8f8b4a2773d8e033ba0874d1d
#
_cell.length_a   1.000
_cell.length_b   1.000
_cell.length_c   1.000
_cell.angle_alpha   90.00
_cell.angle_beta   90.00
_cell.angle_gamma   90.00
#
_symmetry.space_group_name_H-M   'P 1'
#
loop_
_entity.id
_entity.type
_entity.pdbx_description
1 polymer ?
#
loop_
_entity_poly.entity_id
_entity_poly.type
_entity_poly.pdbx_seq_one_letter_code
_entity_poly.pdbx_strand_id
1 'polypeptide(L)'
;YTLTTRDAELVAEWLRKNGISAFAYYSGVTCEGAEDSNTAREYLEQALLANKIKVLVATTALGMGFDKPDLGFVIHYQMPGSIVGYYQQVGRAGRAIDSAVGILLCGGEDRAIHQFFRESAFPAEAQIHEILNVLSENDGLTLRGIEQRTNLRYGQIEKALKLLVAENPSPVVYTEKLWRRTIVSFSPDHERINHLMNQRKSE
;
A
#
# COMPACT_ATOMS: atom_id res chain seq x y z
N TYR A 1 -10.42 -1.50 -10.28
CA TYR A 1 -9.37 -1.17 -9.34
C TYR A 1 -9.70 0.10 -8.58
N THR A 2 -9.36 0.14 -7.29
CA THR A 2 -9.51 1.29 -6.39
C THR A 2 -8.18 1.60 -5.70
N LEU A 3 -8.01 2.82 -5.21
CA LEU A 3 -6.80 3.23 -4.49
C LEU A 3 -6.83 2.83 -3.01
N THR A 4 -8.01 2.76 -2.42
CA THR A 4 -8.17 2.48 -0.99
C THR A 4 -9.00 1.23 -0.71
N THR A 5 -8.78 0.60 0.44
CA THR A 5 -9.58 -0.55 0.90
C THR A 5 -11.02 -0.15 1.16
N ARG A 6 -11.24 1.08 1.67
CA ARG A 6 -12.57 1.64 1.90
C ARG A 6 -13.36 1.72 0.60
N ASP A 7 -12.76 2.24 -0.47
CA ASP A 7 -13.44 2.36 -1.76
C ASP A 7 -13.69 0.97 -2.38
N ALA A 8 -12.77 0.00 -2.17
CA ALA A 8 -13.00 -1.36 -2.60
C ALA A 8 -14.26 -1.97 -1.97
N GLU A 9 -14.43 -1.79 -0.66
CA GLU A 9 -15.62 -2.24 0.06
C GLU A 9 -16.90 -1.52 -0.41
N LEU A 10 -16.86 -0.19 -0.48
CA LEU A 10 -18.02 0.61 -0.88
C LEU A 10 -18.51 0.26 -2.29
N VAL A 11 -17.60 0.15 -3.25
CA VAL A 11 -17.93 -0.20 -4.64
C VAL A 11 -18.44 -1.65 -4.72
N ALA A 12 -17.80 -2.59 -4.02
CA ALA A 12 -18.27 -3.98 -3.99
C ALA A 12 -19.68 -4.09 -3.36
N GLU A 13 -19.93 -3.38 -2.28
CA GLU A 13 -21.26 -3.34 -1.65
C GLU A 13 -22.31 -2.73 -2.58
N TRP A 14 -21.98 -1.61 -3.23
CA TRP A 14 -22.88 -0.97 -4.18
C TRP A 14 -23.23 -1.90 -5.35
N LEU A 15 -22.24 -2.61 -5.91
CA LEU A 15 -22.46 -3.59 -6.97
C LEU A 15 -23.36 -4.73 -6.52
N ARG A 16 -23.16 -5.29 -5.31
CA ARG A 16 -24.04 -6.34 -4.74
C ARG A 16 -25.48 -5.86 -4.56
N LYS A 17 -25.68 -4.62 -4.07
CA LYS A 17 -27.02 -4.02 -3.94
C LYS A 17 -27.73 -3.86 -5.29
N ASN A 18 -26.97 -3.77 -6.37
CA ASN A 18 -27.49 -3.71 -7.74
C ASN A 18 -27.50 -5.09 -8.46
N GLY A 19 -27.44 -6.19 -7.70
CA GLY A 19 -27.58 -7.54 -8.23
C GLY A 19 -26.33 -8.12 -8.92
N ILE A 20 -25.17 -7.47 -8.77
CA ILE A 20 -23.91 -7.95 -9.34
C ILE A 20 -23.10 -8.65 -8.26
N SER A 21 -22.71 -9.92 -8.51
CA SER A 21 -21.84 -10.67 -7.61
C SER A 21 -20.44 -10.05 -7.60
N ALA A 22 -20.14 -9.25 -6.58
CA ALA A 22 -18.91 -8.50 -6.43
C ALA A 22 -18.33 -8.61 -5.02
N PHE A 23 -17.00 -8.70 -4.92
CA PHE A 23 -16.28 -8.81 -3.66
C PHE A 23 -15.09 -7.84 -3.64
N ALA A 24 -14.81 -7.28 -2.47
CA ALA A 24 -13.62 -6.49 -2.26
C ALA A 24 -12.39 -7.40 -2.13
N TYR A 25 -11.23 -6.92 -2.64
CA TYR A 25 -9.97 -7.65 -2.60
C TYR A 25 -8.80 -6.72 -2.25
N TYR A 26 -8.18 -6.97 -1.09
CA TYR A 26 -7.04 -6.20 -0.59
C TYR A 26 -6.22 -7.01 0.42
N SER A 27 -5.06 -6.52 0.86
CA SER A 27 -4.10 -7.29 1.66
C SER A 27 -4.60 -7.76 3.03
N GLY A 28 -5.64 -7.14 3.59
CA GLY A 28 -6.25 -7.50 4.87
C GLY A 28 -7.67 -8.02 4.73
N VAL A 29 -8.11 -8.43 3.53
CA VAL A 29 -9.47 -8.91 3.30
C VAL A 29 -9.75 -10.19 4.09
N THR A 30 -10.98 -10.31 4.59
CA THR A 30 -11.50 -11.51 5.24
C THR A 30 -12.75 -11.98 4.50
N CYS A 31 -13.00 -13.27 4.48
CA CYS A 31 -14.26 -13.83 4.00
C CYS A 31 -14.68 -15.00 4.90
N GLU A 32 -15.97 -15.33 4.86
CA GLU A 32 -16.52 -16.43 5.65
C GLU A 32 -15.82 -17.75 5.28
N GLY A 33 -15.34 -18.47 6.29
CA GLY A 33 -14.64 -19.74 6.12
C GLY A 33 -13.14 -19.63 5.84
N ALA A 34 -12.56 -18.43 5.77
CA ALA A 34 -11.11 -18.25 5.64
C ALA A 34 -10.46 -18.02 7.01
N GLU A 35 -9.38 -18.72 7.29
CA GLU A 35 -8.64 -18.61 8.55
C GLU A 35 -7.81 -17.31 8.62
N ASP A 36 -7.32 -16.85 7.48
CA ASP A 36 -6.52 -15.65 7.36
C ASP A 36 -6.76 -14.90 6.03
N SER A 37 -6.12 -13.75 5.89
CA SER A 37 -6.25 -12.90 4.70
C SER A 37 -5.65 -13.54 3.44
N ASN A 38 -4.67 -14.42 3.53
CA ASN A 38 -4.10 -15.10 2.37
C ASN A 38 -5.10 -16.13 1.84
N THR A 39 -5.65 -16.96 2.72
CA THR A 39 -6.70 -17.93 2.39
C THR A 39 -7.94 -17.25 1.81
N ALA A 40 -8.33 -16.10 2.37
CA ALA A 40 -9.44 -15.31 1.83
C ALA A 40 -9.18 -14.83 0.39
N ARG A 41 -7.97 -14.34 0.12
CA ARG A 41 -7.58 -13.87 -1.21
C ARG A 41 -7.54 -15.01 -2.22
N GLU A 42 -6.95 -16.14 -1.88
CA GLU A 42 -6.91 -17.34 -2.72
C GLU A 42 -8.31 -17.82 -3.07
N TYR A 43 -9.21 -17.87 -2.08
CA TYR A 43 -10.60 -18.23 -2.31
C TYR A 43 -11.30 -17.30 -3.32
N LEU A 44 -11.13 -15.98 -3.16
CA LEU A 44 -11.72 -14.98 -4.06
C LEU A 44 -11.15 -15.07 -5.48
N GLU A 45 -9.83 -15.28 -5.60
CA GLU A 45 -9.18 -15.51 -6.90
C GLU A 45 -9.73 -16.76 -7.61
N GLN A 46 -9.81 -17.87 -6.89
CA GLN A 46 -10.39 -19.12 -7.43
C GLN A 46 -11.86 -18.96 -7.80
N ALA A 47 -12.63 -18.22 -7.00
CA ALA A 47 -14.03 -17.94 -7.31
C ALA A 47 -14.19 -17.08 -8.58
N LEU A 48 -13.30 -16.11 -8.80
CA LEU A 48 -13.30 -15.32 -10.04
C LEU A 48 -12.84 -16.16 -11.24
N LEU A 49 -11.78 -16.97 -11.09
CA LEU A 49 -11.31 -17.88 -12.14
C LEU A 49 -12.40 -18.86 -12.58
N ALA A 50 -13.14 -19.39 -11.61
CA ALA A 50 -14.25 -20.32 -11.87
C ALA A 50 -15.56 -19.64 -12.31
N ASN A 51 -15.56 -18.32 -12.55
CA ASN A 51 -16.75 -17.52 -12.88
C ASN A 51 -17.91 -17.62 -11.86
N LYS A 52 -17.61 -18.00 -10.59
CA LYS A 52 -18.60 -18.02 -9.50
C LYS A 52 -18.93 -16.62 -9.02
N ILE A 53 -18.01 -15.68 -9.17
CA ILE A 53 -18.22 -14.25 -8.93
C ILE A 53 -17.97 -13.48 -10.20
N LYS A 54 -18.65 -12.34 -10.36
CA LYS A 54 -18.58 -11.53 -11.58
C LYS A 54 -17.49 -10.48 -11.53
N VAL A 55 -17.22 -9.91 -10.34
CA VAL A 55 -16.33 -8.79 -10.16
C VAL A 55 -15.49 -8.96 -8.89
N LEU A 56 -14.19 -8.72 -9.00
CA LEU A 56 -13.33 -8.36 -7.87
C LEU A 56 -13.06 -6.87 -7.89
N VAL A 57 -13.42 -6.18 -6.83
CA VAL A 57 -13.08 -4.76 -6.63
C VAL A 57 -11.78 -4.72 -5.83
N ALA A 58 -10.67 -4.54 -6.54
CA ALA A 58 -9.35 -4.77 -5.99
C ALA A 58 -8.55 -3.47 -5.82
N THR A 59 -7.74 -3.43 -4.76
CA THR A 59 -6.59 -2.52 -4.68
C THR A 59 -5.42 -3.10 -5.47
N THR A 60 -4.24 -2.46 -5.40
CA THR A 60 -2.99 -2.99 -5.97
C THR A 60 -2.57 -4.35 -5.36
N ALA A 61 -3.27 -4.84 -4.33
CA ALA A 61 -3.05 -6.16 -3.75
C ALA A 61 -3.32 -7.31 -4.74
N LEU A 62 -4.22 -7.11 -5.72
CA LEU A 62 -4.35 -8.02 -6.86
C LEU A 62 -3.15 -7.80 -7.80
N GLY A 63 -2.04 -8.39 -7.39
CA GLY A 63 -0.72 -8.17 -7.95
C GLY A 63 -0.32 -9.16 -9.05
N MET A 64 0.99 -9.17 -9.38
CA MET A 64 1.57 -10.10 -10.34
C MET A 64 1.23 -11.55 -9.99
N GLY A 65 0.94 -12.36 -11.01
CA GLY A 65 0.62 -13.79 -10.85
C GLY A 65 -0.85 -14.14 -11.03
N PHE A 66 -1.80 -13.23 -10.84
CA PHE A 66 -3.19 -13.50 -11.16
C PHE A 66 -3.39 -13.44 -12.67
N ASP A 67 -3.82 -14.56 -13.25
CA ASP A 67 -4.12 -14.71 -14.68
C ASP A 67 -5.49 -15.35 -14.90
N LYS A 68 -6.39 -14.59 -15.53
CA LYS A 68 -7.69 -15.06 -15.96
C LYS A 68 -7.82 -14.81 -17.47
N PRO A 69 -7.70 -15.86 -18.30
CA PRO A 69 -7.66 -15.72 -19.75
C PRO A 69 -8.89 -15.05 -20.36
N ASP A 70 -10.07 -15.31 -19.79
CA ASP A 70 -11.37 -14.80 -20.25
C ASP A 70 -11.85 -13.55 -19.48
N LEU A 71 -10.91 -12.74 -18.94
CA LEU A 71 -11.26 -11.49 -18.27
C LEU A 71 -11.73 -10.46 -19.29
N GLY A 72 -13.04 -10.15 -19.29
CA GLY A 72 -13.69 -9.31 -20.29
C GLY A 72 -13.54 -7.81 -20.05
N PHE A 73 -13.17 -7.38 -18.85
CA PHE A 73 -12.98 -5.95 -18.58
C PHE A 73 -12.04 -5.69 -17.41
N VAL A 74 -11.43 -4.51 -17.44
CA VAL A 74 -10.75 -3.88 -16.30
C VAL A 74 -11.25 -2.45 -16.18
N ILE A 75 -11.75 -2.09 -15.01
CA ILE A 75 -12.21 -0.73 -14.69
C ILE A 75 -11.33 -0.16 -13.59
N HIS A 76 -10.72 0.97 -13.85
CA HIS A 76 -10.08 1.79 -12.82
C HIS A 76 -11.12 2.80 -12.30
N TYR A 77 -11.63 2.55 -11.11
CA TYR A 77 -12.56 3.45 -10.43
C TYR A 77 -11.88 4.77 -10.01
N GLN A 78 -10.58 4.67 -9.77
CA GLN A 78 -9.70 5.80 -9.47
C GLN A 78 -8.42 5.67 -10.32
N MET A 79 -7.79 6.80 -10.62
CA MET A 79 -6.58 6.85 -11.44
C MET A 79 -5.44 6.09 -10.73
N PRO A 80 -4.78 5.13 -11.36
CA PRO A 80 -3.63 4.44 -10.78
C PRO A 80 -2.45 5.40 -10.56
N GLY A 81 -1.57 5.06 -9.61
CA GLY A 81 -0.45 5.90 -9.20
C GLY A 81 0.67 6.06 -10.23
N SER A 82 0.71 5.18 -11.25
CA SER A 82 1.70 5.26 -12.33
C SER A 82 1.16 4.67 -13.63
N ILE A 83 1.78 5.07 -14.75
CA ILE A 83 1.48 4.52 -16.08
C ILE A 83 1.82 3.02 -16.13
N VAL A 84 2.91 2.62 -15.50
CA VAL A 84 3.31 1.21 -15.42
C VAL A 84 2.24 0.39 -14.69
N GLY A 85 1.76 0.89 -13.55
CA GLY A 85 0.66 0.27 -12.82
C GLY A 85 -0.61 0.14 -13.66
N TYR A 86 -0.96 1.19 -14.42
CA TYR A 86 -2.08 1.15 -15.35
C TYR A 86 -1.94 0.03 -16.37
N TYR A 87 -0.79 -0.04 -17.08
CA TYR A 87 -0.55 -1.08 -18.08
C TYR A 87 -0.57 -2.49 -17.50
N GLN A 88 0.03 -2.69 -16.33
CA GLN A 88 0.03 -3.98 -15.65
C GLN A 88 -1.38 -4.44 -15.25
N GLN A 89 -2.26 -3.51 -14.92
CA GLN A 89 -3.63 -3.82 -14.52
C GLN A 89 -4.55 -3.99 -15.73
N VAL A 90 -4.54 -3.08 -16.70
CA VAL A 90 -5.39 -3.19 -17.90
C VAL A 90 -4.98 -4.38 -18.77
N GLY A 91 -3.69 -4.71 -18.83
CA GLY A 91 -3.16 -5.86 -19.57
C GLY A 91 -3.56 -7.24 -19.01
N ARG A 92 -4.37 -7.29 -17.95
CA ARG A 92 -4.97 -8.54 -17.45
C ARG A 92 -6.21 -8.95 -18.26
N ALA A 93 -6.88 -8.00 -18.88
CA ALA A 93 -8.06 -8.28 -19.73
C ALA A 93 -7.66 -8.68 -21.15
N GLY A 94 -8.51 -9.46 -21.81
CA GLY A 94 -8.39 -9.74 -23.25
C GLY A 94 -7.32 -10.76 -23.66
N ARG A 95 -6.85 -11.61 -22.75
CA ARG A 95 -5.74 -12.53 -23.07
C ARG A 95 -6.12 -13.70 -23.99
N ALA A 96 -7.35 -14.20 -23.84
CA ALA A 96 -7.85 -15.34 -24.62
C ALA A 96 -9.30 -15.14 -25.06
N ILE A 97 -9.70 -13.91 -25.29
CA ILE A 97 -11.01 -13.53 -25.83
C ILE A 97 -10.83 -12.47 -26.92
N ASP A 98 -11.75 -12.41 -27.87
CA ASP A 98 -11.64 -11.55 -29.06
C ASP A 98 -11.72 -10.04 -28.73
N SER A 99 -12.34 -9.69 -27.62
CA SER A 99 -12.46 -8.29 -27.19
C SER A 99 -12.56 -8.17 -25.68
N ALA A 100 -11.94 -7.11 -25.16
CA ALA A 100 -12.04 -6.73 -23.75
C ALA A 100 -12.11 -5.21 -23.64
N VAL A 101 -12.64 -4.72 -22.51
CA VAL A 101 -12.84 -3.29 -22.27
C VAL A 101 -11.98 -2.81 -21.13
N GLY A 102 -11.17 -1.77 -21.37
CA GLY A 102 -10.47 -1.00 -20.33
C GLY A 102 -11.18 0.34 -20.14
N ILE A 103 -11.57 0.64 -18.89
CA ILE A 103 -12.20 1.92 -18.55
C ILE A 103 -11.37 2.58 -17.46
N LEU A 104 -11.04 3.85 -17.65
CA LEU A 104 -10.41 4.68 -16.64
C LEU A 104 -11.36 5.80 -16.23
N LEU A 105 -11.80 5.78 -14.98
CA LEU A 105 -12.52 6.88 -14.36
C LEU A 105 -11.49 7.76 -13.63
N CYS A 106 -11.64 9.08 -13.72
CA CYS A 106 -10.76 10.04 -13.08
C CYS A 106 -11.62 11.08 -12.34
N GLY A 107 -11.40 11.21 -11.04
CA GLY A 107 -12.00 12.24 -10.19
C GLY A 107 -10.98 13.32 -9.77
N GLY A 108 -11.46 14.51 -9.41
CA GLY A 108 -10.60 15.55 -8.85
C GLY A 108 -9.94 15.15 -7.53
N GLU A 109 -10.62 14.32 -6.75
CA GLU A 109 -10.18 13.72 -5.49
C GLU A 109 -9.01 12.75 -5.61
N ASP A 110 -8.82 12.12 -6.76
CA ASP A 110 -7.71 11.17 -6.99
C ASP A 110 -6.36 11.85 -6.76
N ARG A 111 -6.23 13.13 -7.14
CA ARG A 111 -5.01 13.91 -6.93
C ARG A 111 -4.68 14.06 -5.45
N ALA A 112 -5.68 14.32 -4.62
CA ALA A 112 -5.50 14.46 -3.17
C ALA A 112 -5.08 13.12 -2.53
N ILE A 113 -5.68 12.01 -2.97
CA ILE A 113 -5.32 10.66 -2.52
C ILE A 113 -3.87 10.33 -2.91
N HIS A 114 -3.47 10.58 -4.14
CA HIS A 114 -2.09 10.38 -4.59
C HIS A 114 -1.10 11.28 -3.85
N GLN A 115 -1.46 12.54 -3.61
CA GLN A 115 -0.64 13.44 -2.82
C GLN A 115 -0.45 12.92 -1.39
N PHE A 116 -1.53 12.49 -0.75
CA PHE A 116 -1.47 11.87 0.59
C PHE A 116 -0.56 10.63 0.61
N PHE A 117 -0.66 9.74 -0.36
CA PHE A 117 0.23 8.56 -0.44
C PHE A 117 1.69 8.95 -0.65
N ARG A 118 1.98 9.98 -1.45
CA ARG A 118 3.35 10.48 -1.64
C ARG A 118 3.90 11.10 -0.37
N GLU A 119 3.16 11.99 0.27
CA GLU A 119 3.57 12.66 1.50
C GLU A 119 3.74 11.69 2.66
N SER A 120 2.84 10.70 2.77
CA SER A 120 2.92 9.65 3.79
C SER A 120 3.95 8.56 3.49
N ALA A 121 4.59 8.57 2.31
CA ALA A 121 5.62 7.58 1.96
C ALA A 121 6.89 7.75 2.81
N PHE A 122 7.22 8.97 3.21
CA PHE A 122 8.35 9.29 4.05
C PHE A 122 7.88 9.74 5.44
N PRO A 123 8.60 9.39 6.51
CA PRO A 123 8.33 9.94 7.83
C PRO A 123 8.63 11.44 7.85
N ALA A 124 7.79 12.21 8.53
CA ALA A 124 8.05 13.63 8.73
C ALA A 124 9.31 13.83 9.58
N GLU A 125 10.08 14.88 9.32
CA GLU A 125 11.30 15.20 10.05
C GLU A 125 11.07 15.31 11.56
N ALA A 126 9.96 15.93 11.97
CA ALA A 126 9.54 16.00 13.37
C ALA A 126 9.38 14.61 14.03
N GLN A 127 8.85 13.64 13.30
CA GLN A 127 8.71 12.25 13.77
C GLN A 127 10.07 11.57 13.96
N ILE A 128 11.00 11.84 13.05
CA ILE A 128 12.36 11.32 13.13
C ILE A 128 13.05 11.90 14.36
N HIS A 129 12.98 13.21 14.55
CA HIS A 129 13.58 13.88 15.71
C HIS A 129 12.97 13.39 17.04
N GLU A 130 11.66 13.19 17.12
CA GLU A 130 10.98 12.64 18.29
C GLU A 130 11.53 11.25 18.64
N ILE A 131 11.67 10.35 17.66
CA ILE A 131 12.25 9.01 17.86
C ILE A 131 13.70 9.09 18.32
N LEU A 132 14.52 9.92 17.66
CA LEU A 132 15.94 10.06 18.00
C LEU A 132 16.13 10.62 19.40
N ASN A 133 15.31 11.59 19.84
CA ASN A 133 15.34 12.13 21.18
C ASN A 133 15.02 11.05 22.22
N VAL A 134 13.93 10.31 22.03
CA VAL A 134 13.57 9.21 22.94
C VAL A 134 14.65 8.13 23.00
N LEU A 135 15.29 7.80 21.89
CA LEU A 135 16.41 6.85 21.86
C LEU A 135 17.68 7.42 22.54
N SER A 136 17.88 8.75 22.54
CA SER A 136 19.02 9.38 23.22
C SER A 136 18.89 9.38 24.74
N GLU A 137 17.66 9.36 25.25
CA GLU A 137 17.36 9.35 26.68
C GLU A 137 17.32 7.93 27.27
N ASN A 138 17.42 6.89 26.45
CA ASN A 138 17.28 5.51 26.85
C ASN A 138 18.40 4.62 26.28
N ASP A 139 18.88 3.67 27.06
CA ASP A 139 19.89 2.69 26.63
C ASP A 139 19.27 1.52 25.82
N GLY A 140 18.50 1.89 24.81
CA GLY A 140 17.86 0.96 23.89
C GLY A 140 16.39 0.67 24.20
N LEU A 141 15.57 0.66 23.17
CA LEU A 141 14.12 0.43 23.26
C LEU A 141 13.63 -0.55 22.18
N THR A 142 12.59 -1.30 22.51
CA THR A 142 11.81 -2.03 21.50
C THR A 142 10.91 -1.05 20.73
N LEU A 143 10.37 -1.45 19.59
CA LEU A 143 9.36 -0.65 18.85
C LEU A 143 8.19 -0.24 19.75
N ARG A 144 7.67 -1.16 20.56
CA ARG A 144 6.60 -0.84 21.54
C ARG A 144 7.07 0.11 22.63
N GLY A 145 8.34 0.00 23.04
CA GLY A 145 8.93 0.92 24.01
C GLY A 145 9.04 2.35 23.49
N ILE A 146 9.29 2.52 22.20
CA ILE A 146 9.28 3.83 21.52
C ILE A 146 7.82 4.33 21.37
N GLU A 147 6.89 3.48 20.93
CA GLU A 147 5.48 3.81 20.79
C GLU A 147 4.86 4.35 22.10
N GLN A 148 5.21 3.77 23.24
CA GLN A 148 4.74 4.21 24.55
C GLN A 148 5.29 5.57 25.00
N ARG A 149 6.36 6.07 24.37
CA ARG A 149 7.06 7.30 24.74
C ARG A 149 6.93 8.41 23.70
N THR A 150 6.24 8.13 22.59
CA THR A 150 5.99 9.05 21.49
C THR A 150 4.50 9.12 21.20
N ASN A 151 4.07 10.13 20.46
CA ASN A 151 2.71 10.20 19.90
C ASN A 151 2.60 9.50 18.52
N LEU A 152 3.53 8.58 18.22
CA LEU A 152 3.64 7.92 16.94
C LEU A 152 3.05 6.51 16.99
N ARG A 153 2.40 6.10 15.92
CA ARG A 153 1.90 4.73 15.76
C ARG A 153 3.04 3.80 15.34
N TYR A 154 2.94 2.54 15.72
CA TYR A 154 3.90 1.48 15.40
C TYR A 154 4.43 1.53 13.95
N GLY A 155 3.55 1.63 12.96
CA GLY A 155 3.95 1.69 11.53
C GLY A 155 4.73 2.95 11.14
N GLN A 156 4.50 4.09 11.81
CA GLN A 156 5.27 5.31 11.59
C GLN A 156 6.69 5.17 12.15
N ILE A 157 6.81 4.59 13.35
CA ILE A 157 8.10 4.31 14.00
C ILE A 157 8.92 3.33 13.17
N GLU A 158 8.29 2.21 12.73
CA GLU A 158 8.96 1.21 11.89
C GLU A 158 9.49 1.82 10.59
N LYS A 159 8.69 2.65 9.94
CA LYS A 159 9.08 3.34 8.71
C LYS A 159 10.24 4.30 8.95
N ALA A 160 10.20 5.09 10.01
CA ALA A 160 11.27 6.02 10.36
C ALA A 160 12.57 5.29 10.69
N LEU A 161 12.52 4.22 11.46
CA LEU A 161 13.70 3.42 11.80
C LEU A 161 14.31 2.74 10.58
N LYS A 162 13.50 2.24 9.65
CA LYS A 162 13.98 1.69 8.36
C LYS A 162 14.71 2.74 7.52
N LEU A 163 14.21 3.98 7.50
CA LEU A 163 14.89 5.08 6.83
C LEU A 163 16.22 5.38 7.49
N LEU A 164 16.24 5.53 8.82
CA LEU A 164 17.43 5.85 9.59
C LEU A 164 18.54 4.78 9.49
N VAL A 165 18.19 3.51 9.44
CA VAL A 165 19.16 2.41 9.22
C VAL A 165 19.77 2.46 7.82
N ALA A 166 19.03 2.93 6.82
CA ALA A 166 19.53 3.06 5.46
C ALA A 166 20.50 4.25 5.25
N GLU A 167 20.61 5.15 6.24
CA GLU A 167 21.60 6.23 6.21
C GLU A 167 23.02 5.69 6.46
N ASN A 168 24.02 6.33 5.84
CA ASN A 168 25.41 5.95 6.01
C ASN A 168 26.28 7.20 6.30
N PRO A 169 26.81 7.37 7.52
CA PRO A 169 26.67 6.45 8.69
C PRO A 169 25.27 6.51 9.32
N SER A 170 24.79 5.37 9.81
CA SER A 170 23.46 5.26 10.42
C SER A 170 23.38 5.92 11.79
N PRO A 171 22.38 6.77 12.05
CA PRO A 171 22.15 7.36 13.36
C PRO A 171 21.50 6.44 14.39
N VAL A 172 21.08 5.24 13.99
CA VAL A 172 20.51 4.23 14.87
C VAL A 172 21.07 2.85 14.57
N VAL A 173 21.03 1.95 15.55
CA VAL A 173 21.45 0.56 15.39
C VAL A 173 20.44 -0.36 16.07
N TYR A 174 20.21 -1.53 15.44
CA TYR A 174 19.38 -2.58 16.02
C TYR A 174 20.28 -3.72 16.49
N THR A 175 20.41 -3.87 17.82
CA THR A 175 21.23 -4.90 18.45
C THR A 175 20.49 -5.46 19.67
N GLU A 176 20.61 -6.78 19.92
CA GLU A 176 19.99 -7.45 21.07
C GLU A 176 18.46 -7.23 21.16
N LYS A 177 17.79 -7.15 20.00
CA LYS A 177 16.35 -6.87 19.87
C LYS A 177 15.92 -5.46 20.34
N LEU A 178 16.88 -4.54 20.50
CA LEU A 178 16.65 -3.16 20.90
C LEU A 178 17.19 -2.19 19.84
N TRP A 179 16.50 -1.09 19.69
CA TRP A 179 16.94 0.08 18.93
C TRP A 179 17.72 1.01 19.84
N ARG A 180 18.91 1.40 19.39
CA ARG A 180 19.79 2.32 20.13
C ARG A 180 20.20 3.49 19.27
N ARG A 181 20.39 4.63 19.89
CA ARG A 181 20.98 5.80 19.27
C ARG A 181 22.48 5.58 19.08
N THR A 182 23.04 5.98 17.92
CA THR A 182 24.48 6.07 17.70
C THR A 182 24.98 7.50 17.98
N ILE A 183 26.29 7.73 17.94
CA ILE A 183 26.88 9.06 18.05
C ILE A 183 26.70 9.91 16.78
N VAL A 184 26.18 9.34 15.73
CA VAL A 184 26.01 9.99 14.42
C VAL A 184 24.86 11.00 14.49
N SER A 185 25.13 12.24 14.12
CA SER A 185 24.10 13.25 13.97
C SER A 185 23.21 12.93 12.75
N PHE A 186 21.91 13.04 12.91
CA PHE A 186 21.01 12.98 11.78
C PHE A 186 20.90 14.37 11.14
N SER A 187 21.19 14.43 9.85
CA SER A 187 20.93 15.61 9.01
C SER A 187 20.13 15.13 7.80
N PRO A 188 18.86 15.54 7.66
CA PRO A 188 18.07 15.10 6.52
C PRO A 188 18.66 15.59 5.21
N ASP A 189 18.92 14.68 4.29
CA ASP A 189 19.29 15.03 2.91
C ASP A 189 18.01 15.39 2.15
N HIS A 190 17.63 16.67 2.24
CA HIS A 190 16.45 17.20 1.56
C HIS A 190 16.54 17.08 0.03
N GLU A 191 17.73 17.14 -0.55
CA GLU A 191 17.91 17.00 -2.01
C GLU A 191 17.62 15.57 -2.44
N ARG A 192 18.13 14.59 -1.71
CA ARG A 192 17.88 13.16 -1.95
C ARG A 192 16.41 12.81 -1.76
N ILE A 193 15.78 13.29 -0.69
CA ILE A 193 14.35 13.07 -0.44
C ILE A 193 13.52 13.69 -1.56
N ASN A 194 13.79 14.93 -1.94
CA ASN A 194 13.09 15.61 -3.03
C ASN A 194 13.33 14.92 -4.39
N HIS A 195 14.53 14.41 -4.64
CA HIS A 195 14.84 13.64 -5.84
C HIS A 195 14.01 12.37 -5.91
N LEU A 196 13.94 11.58 -4.84
CA LEU A 196 13.13 10.36 -4.74
C LEU A 196 11.62 10.65 -4.87
N MET A 197 11.16 11.75 -4.26
CA MET A 197 9.76 12.18 -4.40
C MET A 197 9.43 12.61 -5.84
N ASN A 198 10.37 13.26 -6.54
CA ASN A 198 10.18 13.68 -7.92
C ASN A 198 10.28 12.51 -8.91
N GLN A 199 11.14 11.53 -8.68
CA GLN A 199 11.15 10.29 -9.48
C GLN A 199 9.80 9.59 -9.43
N ARG A 200 9.18 9.46 -8.26
CA ARG A 200 7.83 8.89 -8.11
C ARG A 200 6.71 9.73 -8.74
N LYS A 201 6.96 11.00 -9.09
CA LYS A 201 6.00 11.82 -9.84
C LYS A 201 6.09 11.57 -11.34
N SER A 202 7.24 11.12 -11.82
CA SER A 202 7.50 10.86 -13.24
C SER A 202 7.18 9.42 -13.68
N GLU A 203 6.99 8.50 -12.72
CA GLU A 203 6.48 7.14 -12.94
C GLU A 203 4.95 7.08 -13.00
#